data_e5252f68089f7f68a8fa8a80b825e4cf
#
_entry.id   e5252f68089f7f68a8fa8a80b825e4cf
#
_cell.length_a   1.000
_cell.length_b   1.000
_cell.length_c   1.000
_cell.angle_alpha   90.00
_cell.angle_beta   90.00
_cell.angle_gamma   90.00
#
_symmetry.space_group_name_H-M   'P 1'
#
loop_
_entity.id
_entity.type
_entity.pdbx_description
1 polymer ?
#
loop_
_entity_poly.entity_id
_entity_poly.type
_entity_poly.pdbx_seq_one_letter_code
_entity_poly.pdbx_strand_id
1 'polypeptide(L)'
;MRDQRLDKLADVIVRYSTKVKKGDLVAIGADPIAMPMVEATFEAVLKAGGNPFWSMRNSTFADILFEHGTDEQLKFLNPVEMYLTETVDVSIGLWADTNTKSLSRVDAKKIAMNRVANGPRMDTFLKRAADGDLRWCGTLYPTLASAQDAEMSXTQYEKFVFEAGXLHLPDPVAAWEQIHARQQLVCDFLQTKDQLHFKAPARDGHDGTDLRVNVDKNKSIWINCSGGENFPDGEVFCGPQSANGHVNYTFPGVYNGREVEGIRLVFKDNRVVDASAKKNEEFLFAMLDQDEGARNMGEIAIGTNYSIKEFSKNTLFDEKIGGTFHAACGMGYPESGSTNESALHWDMVCDLRQGGTIAADGEVFHKDGKFLNRDWPGND
;
A
#
# COMPACT_ATOMS: atom_id res chain seq x y z
N MET A 1 7.53 30.54 -4.70
CA MET A 1 8.50 29.61 -5.34
C MET A 1 8.07 28.19 -4.95
N ARG A 2 7.92 27.29 -5.94
CA ARG A 2 7.50 25.90 -5.67
C ARG A 2 8.66 25.14 -5.03
N ASP A 3 8.34 24.22 -4.12
CA ASP A 3 9.33 23.35 -3.48
C ASP A 3 9.95 22.40 -4.53
N GLN A 4 11.27 22.40 -4.64
CA GLN A 4 12.00 21.58 -5.61
C GLN A 4 11.78 20.07 -5.39
N ARG A 5 11.41 19.66 -4.16
CA ARG A 5 11.12 18.24 -3.88
C ARG A 5 9.86 17.79 -4.64
N LEU A 6 8.91 18.71 -4.86
CA LEU A 6 7.71 18.41 -5.66
C LEU A 6 8.08 18.22 -7.15
N ASP A 7 9.03 19.00 -7.65
CA ASP A 7 9.50 18.80 -9.04
C ASP A 7 10.19 17.45 -9.20
N LYS A 8 10.98 17.03 -8.20
CA LYS A 8 11.62 15.70 -8.19
C LYS A 8 10.59 14.58 -8.11
N LEU A 9 9.58 14.73 -7.24
CA LEU A 9 8.50 13.76 -7.12
C LEU A 9 7.75 13.62 -8.45
N ALA A 10 7.40 14.74 -9.06
CA ALA A 10 6.74 14.75 -10.38
C ALA A 10 7.59 14.04 -11.44
N ASP A 11 8.90 14.29 -11.44
CA ASP A 11 9.82 13.66 -12.39
C ASP A 11 9.86 12.14 -12.22
N VAL A 12 9.93 11.64 -10.97
CA VAL A 12 9.91 10.20 -10.69
C VAL A 12 8.58 9.58 -11.17
N ILE A 13 7.46 10.18 -10.80
CA ILE A 13 6.13 9.63 -11.16
C ILE A 13 5.94 9.59 -12.67
N VAL A 14 6.37 10.64 -13.37
CA VAL A 14 6.17 10.77 -14.81
C VAL A 14 7.14 9.90 -15.60
N ARG A 15 8.44 9.88 -15.23
CA ARG A 15 9.46 9.20 -16.02
C ARG A 15 9.71 7.75 -15.59
N TYR A 16 9.65 7.49 -14.28
CA TYR A 16 9.95 6.16 -13.74
C TYR A 16 8.67 5.35 -13.52
N SER A 17 7.73 5.86 -12.73
CA SER A 17 6.54 5.09 -12.35
C SER A 17 5.61 4.85 -13.55
N THR A 18 5.11 5.92 -14.16
CA THR A 18 4.11 5.81 -15.24
C THR A 18 4.70 5.81 -16.65
N LYS A 19 5.98 6.19 -16.78
CA LYS A 19 6.69 6.19 -18.07
C LYS A 19 5.87 6.87 -19.17
N VAL A 20 5.43 8.11 -18.87
CA VAL A 20 4.61 8.91 -19.80
C VAL A 20 5.32 9.03 -21.15
N LYS A 21 4.58 8.80 -22.22
CA LYS A 21 5.06 8.84 -23.60
C LYS A 21 4.45 10.01 -24.35
N LYS A 22 5.10 10.39 -25.44
CA LYS A 22 4.59 11.42 -26.35
C LYS A 22 3.19 11.02 -26.83
N GLY A 23 2.25 11.94 -26.65
CA GLY A 23 0.86 11.75 -27.07
C GLY A 23 -0.08 11.19 -26.01
N ASP A 24 0.44 10.61 -24.91
CA ASP A 24 -0.40 10.07 -23.83
C ASP A 24 -1.40 11.12 -23.33
N LEU A 25 -2.62 10.72 -23.09
CA LEU A 25 -3.62 11.51 -22.34
C LEU A 25 -3.48 11.18 -20.87
N VAL A 26 -3.09 12.17 -20.06
CA VAL A 26 -2.72 11.96 -18.65
C VAL A 26 -3.71 12.68 -17.72
N ALA A 27 -4.46 11.91 -16.93
CA ALA A 27 -5.33 12.45 -15.89
C ALA A 27 -4.56 12.62 -14.59
N ILE A 28 -4.56 13.82 -14.03
CA ILE A 28 -3.96 14.12 -12.72
C ILE A 28 -5.12 14.33 -11.74
N GLY A 29 -5.39 13.30 -10.91
CA GLY A 29 -6.47 13.35 -9.92
C GLY A 29 -5.97 13.90 -8.60
N ALA A 30 -6.52 15.03 -8.14
CA ALA A 30 -6.02 15.66 -6.92
C ALA A 30 -7.05 16.59 -6.28
N ASP A 31 -6.99 16.67 -4.95
CA ASP A 31 -7.69 17.72 -4.19
C ASP A 31 -6.98 19.07 -4.41
N PRO A 32 -7.72 20.20 -4.44
CA PRO A 32 -7.12 21.53 -4.59
C PRO A 32 -6.00 21.88 -3.60
N ILE A 33 -5.97 21.25 -2.41
CA ILE A 33 -4.88 21.49 -1.45
C ILE A 33 -3.52 21.03 -2.00
N ALA A 34 -3.52 20.08 -2.95
CA ALA A 34 -2.29 19.59 -3.59
C ALA A 34 -1.90 20.40 -4.84
N MET A 35 -2.48 21.59 -5.05
CA MET A 35 -2.22 22.39 -6.27
C MET A 35 -0.71 22.52 -6.59
N PRO A 36 0.20 22.79 -5.62
CA PRO A 36 1.62 22.86 -5.97
C PRO A 36 2.16 21.59 -6.62
N MET A 37 1.67 20.42 -6.19
CA MET A 37 2.06 19.13 -6.76
C MET A 37 1.38 18.90 -8.12
N VAL A 38 0.12 19.36 -8.28
CA VAL A 38 -0.59 19.30 -9.58
C VAL A 38 0.22 20.09 -10.62
N GLU A 39 0.66 21.31 -10.28
CA GLU A 39 1.45 22.16 -11.18
C GLU A 39 2.76 21.50 -11.57
N ALA A 40 3.48 20.90 -10.60
CA ALA A 40 4.73 20.20 -10.87
C ALA A 40 4.51 19.01 -11.81
N THR A 41 3.48 18.21 -11.54
CA THR A 41 3.16 17.02 -12.34
C THR A 41 2.71 17.42 -13.75
N PHE A 42 1.88 18.46 -13.86
CA PHE A 42 1.40 18.97 -15.15
C PHE A 42 2.58 19.41 -16.03
N GLU A 43 3.54 20.15 -15.44
CA GLU A 43 4.75 20.58 -16.12
C GLU A 43 5.61 19.37 -16.56
N ALA A 44 5.81 18.39 -15.67
CA ALA A 44 6.59 17.19 -15.96
C ALA A 44 5.98 16.37 -17.10
N VAL A 45 4.65 16.21 -17.12
CA VAL A 45 3.93 15.50 -18.18
C VAL A 45 4.14 16.20 -19.53
N LEU A 46 4.01 17.54 -19.58
CA LEU A 46 4.25 18.30 -20.82
C LEU A 46 5.69 18.11 -21.32
N LYS A 47 6.67 18.14 -20.42
CA LYS A 47 8.09 17.92 -20.77
C LYS A 47 8.33 16.51 -21.32
N ALA A 48 7.55 15.52 -20.88
CA ALA A 48 7.62 14.15 -21.38
C ALA A 48 6.85 13.98 -22.71
N GLY A 49 6.12 15.00 -23.15
CA GLY A 49 5.35 14.98 -24.41
C GLY A 49 3.91 14.50 -24.27
N GLY A 50 3.44 14.29 -23.04
CA GLY A 50 2.05 13.91 -22.77
C GLY A 50 1.11 15.11 -22.76
N ASN A 51 -0.17 14.84 -22.72
CA ASN A 51 -1.25 15.81 -22.72
C ASN A 51 -1.98 15.76 -21.37
N PRO A 52 -1.58 16.58 -20.38
CA PRO A 52 -2.15 16.51 -19.05
C PRO A 52 -3.46 17.27 -18.90
N PHE A 53 -4.32 16.82 -18.02
CA PHE A 53 -5.44 17.59 -17.51
C PHE A 53 -5.63 17.28 -16.02
N TRP A 54 -6.16 18.27 -15.27
CA TRP A 54 -6.46 18.11 -13.85
C TRP A 54 -7.90 17.60 -13.68
N SER A 55 -8.04 16.42 -13.07
CA SER A 55 -9.32 15.87 -12.64
C SER A 55 -9.48 16.23 -11.15
N MET A 56 -10.17 17.32 -10.87
CA MET A 56 -10.35 17.79 -9.49
C MET A 56 -11.07 16.73 -8.64
N ARG A 57 -10.50 16.42 -7.50
CA ARG A 57 -11.07 15.56 -6.47
C ARG A 57 -11.19 16.38 -5.19
N ASN A 58 -12.24 16.15 -4.42
CA ASN A 58 -12.40 16.87 -3.13
C ASN A 58 -13.14 15.95 -2.17
N SER A 59 -12.47 15.57 -1.09
CA SER A 59 -13.03 14.65 -0.08
C SER A 59 -14.32 15.19 0.54
N THR A 60 -14.48 16.53 0.63
CA THR A 60 -15.71 17.13 1.13
C THR A 60 -16.93 16.76 0.28
N PHE A 61 -16.73 16.52 -1.02
CA PHE A 61 -17.86 16.12 -1.88
C PHE A 61 -18.40 14.74 -1.50
N ALA A 62 -17.52 13.84 -1.03
CA ALA A 62 -17.95 12.54 -0.51
C ALA A 62 -18.79 12.72 0.76
N ASP A 63 -18.34 13.63 1.66
CA ASP A 63 -19.09 13.95 2.90
C ASP A 63 -20.49 14.42 2.54
N ILE A 64 -20.60 15.38 1.61
CA ILE A 64 -21.87 15.96 1.17
C ILE A 64 -22.75 14.88 0.52
N LEU A 65 -22.16 14.04 -0.33
CA LEU A 65 -22.89 12.96 -1.00
C LEU A 65 -23.49 11.98 0.01
N PHE A 66 -22.71 11.55 1.00
CA PHE A 66 -23.20 10.59 2.00
C PHE A 66 -24.22 11.21 2.96
N GLU A 67 -24.13 12.52 3.22
CA GLU A 67 -25.09 13.21 4.09
C GLU A 67 -26.42 13.44 3.38
N HIS A 68 -26.40 13.91 2.14
CA HIS A 68 -27.59 14.41 1.44
C HIS A 68 -28.06 13.54 0.27
N GLY A 69 -27.22 12.63 -0.21
CA GLY A 69 -27.55 11.81 -1.39
C GLY A 69 -28.64 10.76 -1.10
N THR A 70 -29.56 10.60 -2.04
CA THR A 70 -30.53 9.50 -2.02
C THR A 70 -29.85 8.20 -2.44
N ASP A 71 -30.50 7.07 -2.15
CA ASP A 71 -29.99 5.75 -2.57
C ASP A 71 -29.75 5.69 -4.10
N GLU A 72 -30.62 6.34 -4.90
CA GLU A 72 -30.42 6.41 -6.35
C GLU A 72 -29.14 7.16 -6.72
N GLN A 73 -28.89 8.27 -6.02
CA GLN A 73 -27.69 9.07 -6.27
C GLN A 73 -26.41 8.34 -5.82
N LEU A 74 -26.49 7.61 -4.69
CA LEU A 74 -25.37 6.79 -4.23
C LEU A 74 -25.03 5.65 -5.20
N LYS A 75 -26.05 5.15 -5.93
CA LYS A 75 -25.91 4.08 -6.91
C LYS A 75 -25.57 4.58 -8.32
N PHE A 76 -25.52 5.90 -8.51
CA PHE A 76 -25.33 6.48 -9.85
C PHE A 76 -23.89 6.31 -10.31
N LEU A 77 -23.71 5.55 -11.38
CA LEU A 77 -22.41 5.41 -12.04
C LEU A 77 -22.24 6.57 -13.03
N ASN A 78 -21.32 7.47 -12.72
CA ASN A 78 -21.11 8.69 -13.51
C ASN A 78 -20.51 8.35 -14.88
N PRO A 79 -21.25 8.63 -16.00
CA PRO A 79 -20.74 8.27 -17.33
C PRO A 79 -19.50 9.09 -17.74
N VAL A 80 -19.29 10.29 -17.18
CA VAL A 80 -18.10 11.08 -17.47
C VAL A 80 -16.86 10.40 -16.86
N GLU A 81 -16.97 9.93 -15.60
CA GLU A 81 -15.87 9.20 -14.95
C GLU A 81 -15.62 7.87 -15.66
N MET A 82 -16.67 7.21 -16.12
CA MET A 82 -16.56 5.98 -16.90
C MET A 82 -15.79 6.23 -18.20
N TYR A 83 -16.19 7.28 -18.96
CA TYR A 83 -15.51 7.67 -20.19
C TYR A 83 -14.02 7.97 -19.96
N LEU A 84 -13.69 8.70 -18.87
CA LEU A 84 -12.30 8.97 -18.54
C LEU A 84 -11.53 7.67 -18.27
N THR A 85 -12.13 6.75 -17.48
CA THR A 85 -11.51 5.46 -17.17
C THR A 85 -11.26 4.63 -18.43
N GLU A 86 -12.14 4.73 -19.42
CA GLU A 86 -12.03 4.02 -20.72
C GLU A 86 -11.03 4.66 -21.68
N THR A 87 -10.67 5.92 -21.46
CA THR A 87 -9.98 6.73 -22.48
C THR A 87 -8.55 7.11 -22.12
N VAL A 88 -8.27 7.45 -20.83
CA VAL A 88 -6.93 7.94 -20.45
C VAL A 88 -5.87 6.86 -20.62
N ASP A 89 -4.67 7.26 -21.02
CA ASP A 89 -3.50 6.37 -21.13
C ASP A 89 -2.75 6.26 -19.80
N VAL A 90 -2.81 7.35 -19.01
CA VAL A 90 -2.11 7.42 -17.71
C VAL A 90 -3.02 8.08 -16.68
N SER A 91 -3.05 7.50 -15.47
CA SER A 91 -3.79 8.04 -14.33
C SER A 91 -2.81 8.27 -13.16
N ILE A 92 -2.63 9.52 -12.75
CA ILE A 92 -1.79 9.89 -11.62
C ILE A 92 -2.69 10.40 -10.50
N GLY A 93 -2.68 9.67 -9.35
CA GLY A 93 -3.44 10.05 -8.16
C GLY A 93 -2.55 10.78 -7.16
N LEU A 94 -2.90 12.01 -6.80
CA LEU A 94 -2.18 12.78 -5.78
C LEU A 94 -3.09 12.85 -4.55
N TRP A 95 -2.86 11.98 -3.59
CA TRP A 95 -3.70 11.87 -2.38
C TRP A 95 -3.34 13.00 -1.41
N ALA A 96 -4.35 13.73 -0.93
CA ALA A 96 -4.15 14.93 -0.11
C ALA A 96 -5.37 15.17 0.76
N ASP A 97 -5.52 14.38 1.81
CA ASP A 97 -6.68 14.48 2.68
C ASP A 97 -6.60 15.71 3.58
N THR A 98 -7.69 16.46 3.63
CA THR A 98 -7.85 17.57 4.59
C THR A 98 -8.47 17.07 5.91
N ASN A 99 -9.07 15.89 5.88
CA ASN A 99 -9.64 15.22 7.06
C ASN A 99 -9.63 13.70 6.83
N THR A 100 -8.67 13.03 7.42
CA THR A 100 -8.52 11.56 7.30
C THR A 100 -9.66 10.77 7.97
N LYS A 101 -10.48 11.43 8.78
CA LYS A 101 -11.58 10.79 9.54
C LYS A 101 -12.98 11.19 9.04
N SER A 102 -13.07 11.89 7.90
CA SER A 102 -14.34 12.44 7.42
C SER A 102 -15.46 11.39 7.29
N LEU A 103 -15.14 10.18 6.86
CA LEU A 103 -16.11 9.13 6.65
C LEU A 103 -16.32 8.20 7.86
N SER A 104 -15.67 8.48 9.01
CA SER A 104 -15.70 7.58 10.19
C SER A 104 -17.10 7.38 10.77
N ARG A 105 -17.99 8.33 10.58
CA ARG A 105 -19.37 8.29 11.10
C ARG A 105 -20.42 8.01 10.01
N VAL A 106 -19.99 7.84 8.77
CA VAL A 106 -20.92 7.52 7.68
C VAL A 106 -21.42 6.09 7.85
N ASP A 107 -22.70 5.87 7.55
CA ASP A 107 -23.29 4.53 7.58
C ASP A 107 -22.54 3.61 6.60
N ALA A 108 -22.00 2.52 7.14
CA ALA A 108 -21.25 1.54 6.35
C ALA A 108 -22.06 0.98 5.17
N LYS A 109 -23.40 0.91 5.30
CA LYS A 109 -24.28 0.44 4.21
C LYS A 109 -24.27 1.41 3.04
N LYS A 110 -24.24 2.72 3.30
CA LYS A 110 -24.17 3.74 2.24
C LYS A 110 -22.82 3.65 1.50
N ILE A 111 -21.73 3.48 2.26
CA ILE A 111 -20.39 3.34 1.66
C ILE A 111 -20.34 2.09 0.77
N ALA A 112 -20.83 0.96 1.27
CA ALA A 112 -20.88 -0.30 0.53
C ALA A 112 -21.73 -0.17 -0.74
N MET A 113 -22.89 0.48 -0.64
CA MET A 113 -23.80 0.71 -1.78
C MET A 113 -23.10 1.51 -2.88
N ASN A 114 -22.42 2.59 -2.53
CA ASN A 114 -21.70 3.44 -3.48
C ASN A 114 -20.51 2.69 -4.09
N ARG A 115 -19.79 1.90 -3.29
CA ARG A 115 -18.66 1.09 -3.77
C ARG A 115 -19.11 0.07 -4.82
N VAL A 116 -20.21 -0.66 -4.53
CA VAL A 116 -20.77 -1.66 -5.46
C VAL A 116 -21.19 -0.99 -6.79
N ALA A 117 -21.82 0.18 -6.70
CA ALA A 117 -22.25 0.93 -7.89
C ALA A 117 -21.08 1.37 -8.77
N ASN A 118 -19.93 1.64 -8.16
CA ASN A 118 -18.70 2.04 -8.87
C ASN A 118 -17.85 0.83 -9.30
N GLY A 119 -18.30 -0.38 -9.02
CA GLY A 119 -17.61 -1.62 -9.38
C GLY A 119 -17.23 -1.68 -10.86
N PRO A 120 -18.18 -1.47 -11.81
CA PRO A 120 -17.86 -1.56 -13.23
C PRO A 120 -16.74 -0.61 -13.67
N ARG A 121 -16.64 0.58 -13.06
CA ARG A 121 -15.56 1.52 -13.36
C ARG A 121 -14.21 0.98 -12.86
N MET A 122 -14.20 0.42 -11.64
CA MET A 122 -12.99 -0.17 -11.08
C MET A 122 -12.54 -1.40 -11.88
N ASP A 123 -13.49 -2.25 -12.27
CA ASP A 123 -13.21 -3.43 -13.11
C ASP A 123 -12.57 -3.02 -14.44
N THR A 124 -13.11 -1.96 -15.08
CA THR A 124 -12.55 -1.41 -16.32
C THR A 124 -11.13 -0.88 -16.10
N PHE A 125 -10.91 -0.15 -14.99
CA PHE A 125 -9.59 0.39 -14.63
C PHE A 125 -8.57 -0.75 -14.48
N LEU A 126 -8.91 -1.74 -13.66
CA LEU A 126 -8.02 -2.88 -13.38
C LEU A 126 -7.74 -3.71 -14.64
N LYS A 127 -8.76 -3.94 -15.44
CA LYS A 127 -8.59 -4.68 -16.70
C LYS A 127 -7.64 -3.94 -17.64
N ARG A 128 -7.86 -2.63 -17.86
CA ARG A 128 -6.99 -1.83 -18.73
C ARG A 128 -5.55 -1.77 -18.20
N ALA A 129 -5.40 -1.71 -16.87
CA ALA A 129 -4.06 -1.74 -16.25
C ALA A 129 -3.38 -3.09 -16.52
N ALA A 130 -4.10 -4.19 -16.32
CA ALA A 130 -3.57 -5.55 -16.56
C ALA A 130 -3.22 -5.77 -18.05
N ASP A 131 -4.02 -5.21 -18.97
CA ASP A 131 -3.78 -5.31 -20.42
C ASP A 131 -2.63 -4.38 -20.88
N GLY A 132 -2.14 -3.48 -20.00
CA GLY A 132 -1.09 -2.52 -20.34
C GLY A 132 -1.60 -1.28 -21.11
N ASP A 133 -2.91 -1.12 -21.22
CA ASP A 133 -3.55 0.01 -21.90
C ASP A 133 -3.64 1.25 -21.00
N LEU A 134 -3.49 1.07 -19.71
CA LEU A 134 -3.52 2.15 -18.71
C LEU A 134 -2.35 1.97 -17.76
N ARG A 135 -1.53 2.99 -17.61
CA ARG A 135 -0.48 3.03 -16.59
C ARG A 135 -0.92 3.98 -15.49
N TRP A 136 -0.62 3.64 -14.23
CA TRP A 136 -1.09 4.49 -13.14
C TRP A 136 -0.08 4.55 -12.01
N CYS A 137 -0.16 5.63 -11.23
CA CYS A 137 0.62 5.75 -10.00
C CYS A 137 -0.14 6.62 -9.00
N GLY A 138 -0.20 6.14 -7.76
CA GLY A 138 -0.71 6.92 -6.63
C GLY A 138 0.43 7.38 -5.74
N THR A 139 0.37 8.62 -5.30
CA THR A 139 1.34 9.19 -4.35
C THR A 139 0.65 10.13 -3.38
N LEU A 140 1.32 10.45 -2.28
CA LEU A 140 0.75 11.31 -1.24
C LEU A 140 1.41 12.69 -1.24
N TYR A 141 0.56 13.73 -1.22
CA TYR A 141 0.96 15.11 -0.95
C TYR A 141 0.78 15.37 0.55
N PRO A 142 1.82 15.74 1.29
CA PRO A 142 1.72 15.87 2.75
C PRO A 142 0.76 16.98 3.16
N THR A 143 -0.16 16.65 4.08
CA THR A 143 -1.16 17.56 4.62
C THR A 143 -1.06 17.62 6.14
N LEU A 144 -1.66 18.65 6.74
CA LEU A 144 -1.75 18.76 8.19
C LEU A 144 -2.55 17.62 8.81
N ALA A 145 -3.60 17.14 8.12
CA ALA A 145 -4.41 16.04 8.62
C ALA A 145 -3.58 14.76 8.74
N SER A 146 -2.82 14.45 7.69
CA SER A 146 -1.94 13.27 7.70
C SER A 146 -0.81 13.40 8.73
N ALA A 147 -0.25 14.61 8.86
CA ALA A 147 0.78 14.88 9.87
C ALA A 147 0.25 14.67 11.30
N GLN A 148 -0.99 15.09 11.56
CA GLN A 148 -1.62 14.90 12.88
C GLN A 148 -1.83 13.42 13.18
N ASP A 149 -2.28 12.63 12.20
CA ASP A 149 -2.44 11.18 12.39
C ASP A 149 -1.10 10.51 12.69
N ALA A 150 -0.04 10.94 12.00
CA ALA A 150 1.31 10.41 12.20
C ALA A 150 1.98 10.96 13.48
N GLU A 151 1.30 11.84 14.22
CA GLU A 151 1.82 12.48 15.43
C GLU A 151 3.09 13.31 15.17
N MET A 152 3.16 13.94 13.97
CA MET A 152 4.27 14.78 13.50
C MET A 152 3.83 16.21 13.25
N SER A 153 4.77 17.16 13.33
CA SER A 153 4.53 18.51 12.78
C SER A 153 4.53 18.46 11.23
N UNK A 154 3.93 19.29 10.37
CA UNK A 154 3.90 19.32 9.11
C UNK A 154 5.07 19.19 8.54
N THR A 155 6.20 20.02 9.14
CA THR A 155 7.57 20.00 8.64
C THR A 155 8.22 18.62 8.79
N GLN A 156 8.00 17.97 9.91
CA GLN A 156 8.50 16.60 10.13
C GLN A 156 7.85 15.63 9.14
N TYR A 157 6.54 15.76 8.93
CA TYR A 157 5.81 14.87 8.02
C TYR A 157 6.24 15.08 6.56
N GLU A 158 6.41 16.34 6.12
CA GLU A 158 6.96 16.64 4.79
C GLU A 158 8.33 15.98 4.61
N LYS A 159 9.19 16.12 5.62
CA LYS A 159 10.52 15.51 5.58
C LYS A 159 10.40 14.00 5.47
N PHE A 160 9.55 13.38 6.30
CA PHE A 160 9.29 11.94 6.28
C PHE A 160 8.83 11.48 4.89
N VAL A 161 7.80 12.13 4.32
CA VAL A 161 7.24 11.76 3.01
C VAL A 161 8.30 11.86 1.91
N PHE A 162 9.03 12.98 1.87
CA PHE A 162 10.00 13.19 0.80
C PHE A 162 11.26 12.33 0.97
N GLU A 163 11.67 12.03 2.19
CA GLU A 163 12.79 11.10 2.43
C GLU A 163 12.40 9.66 2.09
N ALA A 164 11.16 9.26 2.37
CA ALA A 164 10.66 7.95 1.98
C ALA A 164 10.74 7.73 0.46
N GLY A 165 10.61 8.82 -0.31
CA GLY A 165 10.71 8.78 -1.77
C GLY A 165 12.10 9.02 -2.37
N UNK A 166 13.19 9.16 -1.52
CA UNK A 166 14.26 9.35 -1.93
C UNK A 166 14.43 10.50 -2.56
N LEU A 167 13.65 11.66 -2.29
CA LEU A 167 13.69 12.93 -3.03
C LEU A 167 14.78 13.87 -2.56
N HIS A 168 15.42 13.54 -1.47
CA HIS A 168 16.60 14.27 -0.97
C HIS A 168 17.85 14.01 -1.82
N LEU A 169 17.84 12.93 -2.59
CA LEU A 169 18.98 12.56 -3.44
C LEU A 169 19.05 13.47 -4.68
N PRO A 170 20.24 13.61 -5.28
CA PRO A 170 20.37 14.40 -6.52
C PRO A 170 19.53 13.84 -7.68
N ASP A 171 19.49 12.52 -7.84
CA ASP A 171 18.75 11.82 -8.92
C ASP A 171 17.88 10.71 -8.31
N PRO A 172 16.64 11.03 -7.90
CA PRO A 172 15.76 10.01 -7.36
C PRO A 172 15.35 8.92 -8.36
N VAL A 173 15.29 9.24 -9.66
CA VAL A 173 14.94 8.24 -10.69
C VAL A 173 16.00 7.14 -10.71
N ALA A 174 17.29 7.54 -10.80
CA ALA A 174 18.39 6.57 -10.78
C ALA A 174 18.41 5.76 -9.46
N ALA A 175 18.07 6.41 -8.33
CA ALA A 175 18.00 5.72 -7.04
C ALA A 175 16.91 4.64 -7.04
N TRP A 176 15.73 4.95 -7.58
CA TRP A 176 14.63 3.96 -7.64
C TRP A 176 14.92 2.84 -8.64
N GLU A 177 15.64 3.10 -9.72
CA GLU A 177 16.10 2.04 -10.62
C GLU A 177 17.04 1.07 -9.89
N GLN A 178 17.92 1.58 -9.03
CA GLN A 178 18.80 0.75 -8.20
C GLN A 178 18.02 -0.04 -7.14
N ILE A 179 17.05 0.59 -6.49
CA ILE A 179 16.16 -0.07 -5.52
C ILE A 179 15.43 -1.23 -6.22
N HIS A 180 14.85 -0.96 -7.40
CA HIS A 180 14.18 -1.99 -8.19
C HIS A 180 15.10 -3.18 -8.46
N ALA A 181 16.33 -2.91 -8.92
CA ALA A 181 17.29 -3.97 -9.24
C ALA A 181 17.65 -4.81 -7.99
N ARG A 182 17.87 -4.15 -6.83
CA ARG A 182 18.19 -4.85 -5.59
C ARG A 182 17.00 -5.67 -5.06
N GLN A 183 15.78 -5.12 -5.14
CA GLN A 183 14.57 -5.86 -4.73
C GLN A 183 14.33 -7.06 -5.64
N GLN A 184 14.66 -6.94 -6.93
CA GLN A 184 14.50 -8.05 -7.86
C GLN A 184 15.37 -9.25 -7.44
N LEU A 185 16.58 -8.99 -6.93
CA LEU A 185 17.42 -10.07 -6.40
C LEU A 185 16.76 -10.81 -5.23
N VAL A 186 16.01 -10.08 -4.39
CA VAL A 186 15.26 -10.69 -3.30
C VAL A 186 14.11 -11.54 -3.86
N CYS A 187 13.35 -11.01 -4.82
CA CYS A 187 12.26 -11.75 -5.47
C CYS A 187 12.79 -13.03 -6.13
N ASP A 188 13.91 -12.93 -6.88
CA ASP A 188 14.51 -14.08 -7.56
C ASP A 188 14.94 -15.17 -6.56
N PHE A 189 15.51 -14.77 -5.43
CA PHE A 189 15.86 -15.70 -4.36
C PHE A 189 14.60 -16.35 -3.77
N LEU A 190 13.61 -15.55 -3.40
CA LEU A 190 12.39 -16.05 -2.76
C LEU A 190 11.57 -16.94 -3.71
N GLN A 191 11.62 -16.68 -5.02
CA GLN A 191 10.90 -17.49 -6.02
C GLN A 191 11.41 -18.93 -6.07
N THR A 192 12.60 -19.21 -5.52
CA THR A 192 13.14 -20.57 -5.46
C THR A 192 12.73 -21.33 -4.19
N LYS A 193 11.96 -20.69 -3.29
CA LYS A 193 11.69 -21.20 -1.95
C LYS A 193 10.27 -21.74 -1.80
N ASP A 194 10.11 -22.68 -0.88
CA ASP A 194 8.81 -23.30 -0.60
C ASP A 194 8.23 -22.86 0.75
N GLN A 195 9.09 -22.46 1.70
CA GLN A 195 8.61 -22.07 3.04
C GLN A 195 9.37 -20.91 3.62
N LEU A 196 8.65 -19.95 4.19
CA LEU A 196 9.23 -18.89 5.04
C LEU A 196 8.88 -19.13 6.49
N HIS A 197 9.80 -18.76 7.38
CA HIS A 197 9.61 -18.85 8.82
C HIS A 197 9.96 -17.49 9.45
N PHE A 198 8.95 -16.80 9.95
CA PHE A 198 9.07 -15.50 10.60
C PHE A 198 9.11 -15.70 12.11
N LYS A 199 10.11 -15.12 12.78
CA LYS A 199 10.23 -15.17 14.23
C LYS A 199 10.54 -13.79 14.80
N ALA A 200 9.91 -13.46 15.93
CA ALA A 200 10.25 -12.29 16.74
C ALA A 200 10.16 -12.68 18.21
N PRO A 201 11.06 -12.17 19.07
CA PRO A 201 11.08 -12.56 20.48
C PRO A 201 9.86 -12.08 21.25
N ALA A 202 9.54 -12.77 22.31
CA ALA A 202 8.53 -12.35 23.28
C ALA A 202 8.98 -11.04 23.93
N ARG A 203 8.08 -10.06 24.01
CA ARG A 203 8.33 -8.76 24.63
C ARG A 203 7.01 -8.03 24.91
N ASP A 204 7.07 -7.01 25.76
CA ASP A 204 5.92 -6.12 26.01
C ASP A 204 4.63 -6.87 26.37
N GLY A 205 4.80 -8.03 27.02
CA GLY A 205 3.68 -8.85 27.50
C GLY A 205 3.04 -9.76 26.47
N HIS A 206 3.66 -9.93 25.27
CA HIS A 206 3.20 -10.92 24.29
C HIS A 206 4.20 -12.04 24.08
N ASP A 207 3.74 -13.15 23.52
CA ASP A 207 4.53 -14.39 23.35
C ASP A 207 5.45 -14.38 22.10
N GLY A 208 5.59 -13.24 21.44
CA GLY A 208 6.42 -13.12 20.24
C GLY A 208 5.67 -13.56 18.99
N THR A 209 6.45 -13.83 17.94
CA THR A 209 5.92 -14.32 16.67
C THR A 209 6.66 -15.61 16.30
N ASP A 210 5.91 -16.64 15.89
CA ASP A 210 6.43 -17.87 15.31
C ASP A 210 5.43 -18.29 14.23
N LEU A 211 5.71 -17.88 12.99
CA LEU A 211 4.77 -18.04 11.87
C LEU A 211 5.48 -18.69 10.68
N ARG A 212 4.97 -19.83 10.24
CA ARG A 212 5.43 -20.52 9.04
C ARG A 212 4.44 -20.30 7.92
N VAL A 213 4.96 -19.87 6.76
CA VAL A 213 4.15 -19.57 5.58
C VAL A 213 4.68 -20.41 4.41
N ASN A 214 3.79 -21.19 3.82
CA ASN A 214 4.09 -21.92 2.59
C ASN A 214 3.94 -20.97 1.42
N VAL A 215 5.03 -20.80 0.65
CA VAL A 215 5.08 -19.90 -0.52
C VAL A 215 5.36 -20.68 -1.80
N ASP A 216 5.15 -21.99 -1.79
CA ASP A 216 5.28 -22.96 -2.91
C ASP A 216 5.75 -22.29 -4.21
N LYS A 217 7.03 -22.43 -4.51
CA LYS A 217 7.71 -21.77 -5.66
C LYS A 217 7.03 -21.98 -7.02
N ASN A 218 6.13 -22.97 -7.12
CA ASN A 218 5.40 -23.25 -8.36
C ASN A 218 4.01 -22.61 -8.41
N LYS A 219 3.57 -21.96 -7.32
CA LYS A 219 2.23 -21.37 -7.20
C LYS A 219 2.27 -19.91 -6.80
N SER A 220 3.03 -19.58 -5.74
CA SER A 220 3.22 -18.21 -5.31
C SER A 220 4.14 -17.48 -6.30
N ILE A 221 3.82 -16.23 -6.57
CA ILE A 221 4.60 -15.39 -7.50
C ILE A 221 5.05 -14.16 -6.71
N TRP A 222 6.37 -13.99 -6.58
CA TRP A 222 6.93 -12.84 -5.86
C TRP A 222 6.90 -11.60 -6.73
N ILE A 223 6.25 -10.57 -6.24
CA ILE A 223 6.05 -9.29 -6.93
C ILE A 223 7.02 -8.25 -6.31
N ASN A 224 7.68 -7.51 -7.19
CA ASN A 224 8.63 -6.45 -6.83
C ASN A 224 7.92 -5.10 -6.87
N CYS A 225 7.53 -4.58 -5.70
CA CYS A 225 6.88 -3.28 -5.59
C CYS A 225 7.93 -2.21 -5.27
N SER A 226 8.33 -1.47 -6.28
CA SER A 226 9.44 -0.51 -6.19
C SER A 226 9.11 0.84 -6.84
N GLY A 227 7.90 1.34 -6.68
CA GLY A 227 7.51 2.68 -7.11
C GLY A 227 6.81 2.74 -8.45
N GLY A 228 6.30 1.61 -8.94
CA GLY A 228 5.53 1.57 -10.18
C GLY A 228 4.14 2.14 -10.00
N GLU A 229 3.33 1.48 -9.21
CA GLU A 229 1.91 1.82 -9.02
C GLU A 229 1.64 2.66 -7.77
N ASN A 230 2.45 2.47 -6.73
CA ASN A 230 2.43 3.28 -5.52
C ASN A 230 3.78 3.96 -5.35
N PHE A 231 3.78 5.22 -4.92
CA PHE A 231 5.02 5.95 -4.67
C PHE A 231 4.89 6.81 -3.41
N PRO A 232 5.84 6.74 -2.45
CA PRO A 232 6.98 5.82 -2.42
C PRO A 232 6.53 4.37 -2.24
N ASP A 233 7.47 3.47 -2.41
CA ASP A 233 7.19 2.04 -2.35
C ASP A 233 8.32 1.34 -1.59
N GLY A 234 8.43 0.04 -1.71
CA GLY A 234 9.51 -0.72 -1.08
C GLY A 234 9.01 -1.96 -0.36
N GLU A 235 8.58 -2.95 -1.14
CA GLU A 235 8.22 -4.26 -0.60
C GLU A 235 8.37 -5.33 -1.67
N VAL A 236 8.50 -6.56 -1.19
CA VAL A 236 8.35 -7.74 -2.03
C VAL A 236 7.26 -8.60 -1.40
N PHE A 237 6.28 -9.04 -2.18
CA PHE A 237 5.15 -9.79 -1.65
C PHE A 237 4.76 -10.96 -2.55
N CYS A 238 4.03 -11.91 -1.98
CA CYS A 238 3.39 -12.98 -2.76
C CYS A 238 2.09 -13.45 -2.09
N GLY A 239 1.29 -14.20 -2.83
CA GLY A 239 0.11 -14.88 -2.31
C GLY A 239 0.53 -16.18 -1.62
N PRO A 240 0.35 -16.30 -0.30
CA PRO A 240 0.73 -17.53 0.42
C PRO A 240 -0.23 -18.67 0.09
N GLN A 241 0.28 -19.91 0.18
CA GLN A 241 -0.52 -21.13 -0.06
C GLN A 241 -1.05 -21.72 1.24
N SER A 242 -0.36 -21.48 2.36
CA SER A 242 -0.86 -21.79 3.71
C SER A 242 -0.02 -21.06 4.75
N ALA A 243 -0.59 -20.88 5.94
CA ALA A 243 0.10 -20.27 7.07
C ALA A 243 -0.24 -21.03 8.34
N ASN A 244 0.75 -21.25 9.21
CA ASN A 244 0.60 -21.97 10.47
C ASN A 244 1.48 -21.31 11.54
N GLY A 245 0.93 -21.09 12.73
CA GLY A 245 1.63 -20.48 13.83
C GLY A 245 0.93 -19.22 14.33
N HIS A 246 1.66 -18.32 14.96
CA HIS A 246 1.06 -17.09 15.50
C HIS A 246 1.91 -15.88 15.19
N VAL A 247 1.24 -14.74 15.12
CA VAL A 247 1.90 -13.45 14.93
C VAL A 247 1.33 -12.41 15.90
N ASN A 248 2.22 -11.65 16.52
CA ASN A 248 1.88 -10.45 17.28
C ASN A 248 2.31 -9.25 16.45
N TYR A 249 1.34 -8.52 15.93
CA TYR A 249 1.63 -7.33 15.12
C TYR A 249 2.07 -6.19 16.03
N THR A 250 3.20 -5.58 15.69
CA THR A 250 3.82 -4.57 16.55
C THR A 250 3.21 -3.18 16.40
N PHE A 251 2.62 -2.91 15.23
CA PHE A 251 1.97 -1.63 14.99
C PHE A 251 0.46 -1.81 14.98
N PRO A 252 -0.30 -0.74 15.30
CA PRO A 252 -1.77 -0.82 15.18
C PRO A 252 -2.20 -1.16 13.76
N GLY A 253 -3.18 -2.04 13.63
CA GLY A 253 -3.83 -2.25 12.35
C GLY A 253 -4.83 -1.11 12.12
N VAL A 254 -4.71 -0.40 11.00
CA VAL A 254 -5.62 0.69 10.65
C VAL A 254 -6.52 0.23 9.50
N TYR A 255 -7.83 0.32 9.67
CA TYR A 255 -8.78 -0.05 8.61
C TYR A 255 -10.03 0.82 8.71
N ASN A 256 -10.43 1.42 7.60
CA ASN A 256 -11.59 2.32 7.55
C ASN A 256 -11.52 3.40 8.64
N GLY A 257 -10.33 3.97 8.89
CA GLY A 257 -10.15 5.04 9.86
C GLY A 257 -10.17 4.59 11.32
N ARG A 258 -10.26 3.29 11.59
CA ARG A 258 -10.25 2.73 12.95
C ARG A 258 -8.93 2.04 13.22
N GLU A 259 -8.40 2.23 14.43
CA GLU A 259 -7.16 1.62 14.89
C GLU A 259 -7.46 0.45 15.81
N VAL A 260 -6.78 -0.67 15.59
CA VAL A 260 -6.83 -1.86 16.45
C VAL A 260 -5.41 -2.10 16.97
N GLU A 261 -5.22 -2.08 18.28
CA GLU A 261 -3.89 -2.19 18.89
C GLU A 261 -3.65 -3.57 19.50
N GLY A 262 -2.40 -4.03 19.44
CA GLY A 262 -1.97 -5.27 20.06
C GLY A 262 -2.64 -6.49 19.46
N ILE A 263 -2.74 -6.52 18.13
CA ILE A 263 -3.37 -7.63 17.40
C ILE A 263 -2.48 -8.86 17.51
N ARG A 264 -3.07 -9.98 17.93
CA ARG A 264 -2.46 -11.31 17.89
C ARG A 264 -3.38 -12.23 17.08
N LEU A 265 -2.81 -12.89 16.06
CA LEU A 265 -3.55 -13.87 15.26
C LEU A 265 -2.85 -15.21 15.31
N VAL A 266 -3.64 -16.29 15.37
CA VAL A 266 -3.16 -17.68 15.26
C VAL A 266 -3.71 -18.27 13.98
N PHE A 267 -2.82 -18.73 13.12
CA PHE A 267 -3.16 -19.34 11.83
C PHE A 267 -3.03 -20.87 11.91
N LYS A 268 -3.98 -21.54 11.29
CA LYS A 268 -3.92 -22.98 11.02
C LYS A 268 -4.43 -23.20 9.60
N ASP A 269 -3.59 -23.81 8.78
CA ASP A 269 -3.92 -24.10 7.37
C ASP A 269 -4.48 -22.87 6.65
N ASN A 270 -3.76 -21.75 6.77
CA ASN A 270 -4.05 -20.44 6.19
C ASN A 270 -5.21 -19.67 6.84
N ARG A 271 -5.92 -20.23 7.81
CA ARG A 271 -7.09 -19.58 8.40
C ARG A 271 -6.81 -19.12 9.83
N VAL A 272 -7.25 -17.93 10.18
CA VAL A 272 -7.21 -17.41 11.56
C VAL A 272 -8.18 -18.21 12.40
N VAL A 273 -7.64 -19.00 13.33
CA VAL A 273 -8.42 -19.85 14.25
C VAL A 273 -8.56 -19.24 15.64
N ASP A 274 -7.71 -18.27 15.98
CA ASP A 274 -7.79 -17.53 17.22
C ASP A 274 -7.28 -16.11 16.97
N ALA A 275 -7.90 -15.13 17.61
CA ALA A 275 -7.57 -13.72 17.44
C ALA A 275 -7.81 -12.96 18.73
N SER A 276 -6.98 -11.97 19.02
CA SER A 276 -7.21 -11.04 20.15
C SER A 276 -6.61 -9.68 19.84
N ALA A 277 -7.06 -8.67 20.55
CA ALA A 277 -6.50 -7.32 20.47
C ALA A 277 -6.63 -6.61 21.81
N LYS A 278 -5.70 -5.69 22.10
CA LYS A 278 -5.73 -4.89 23.33
C LYS A 278 -6.76 -3.75 23.25
N LYS A 279 -7.03 -3.26 22.05
CA LYS A 279 -7.97 -2.15 21.82
C LYS A 279 -8.78 -2.42 20.54
N ASN A 280 -10.08 -2.17 20.61
CA ASN A 280 -11.02 -2.34 19.50
C ASN A 280 -11.10 -3.80 19.00
N GLU A 281 -11.01 -4.77 19.90
CA GLU A 281 -11.10 -6.20 19.58
C GLU A 281 -12.41 -6.58 18.87
N GLU A 282 -13.52 -5.96 19.26
CA GLU A 282 -14.82 -6.20 18.59
C GLU A 282 -14.76 -5.84 17.10
N PHE A 283 -14.04 -4.76 16.76
CA PHE A 283 -13.86 -4.37 15.36
C PHE A 283 -12.99 -5.37 14.61
N LEU A 284 -11.92 -5.89 15.27
CA LEU A 284 -11.10 -6.96 14.68
C LEU A 284 -11.97 -8.16 14.28
N PHE A 285 -12.80 -8.64 15.23
CA PHE A 285 -13.69 -9.77 14.94
C PHE A 285 -14.69 -9.44 13.83
N ALA A 286 -15.29 -8.25 13.85
CA ALA A 286 -16.25 -7.84 12.82
C ALA A 286 -15.64 -7.89 11.43
N MET A 287 -14.36 -7.49 11.29
CA MET A 287 -13.65 -7.52 10.00
C MET A 287 -13.30 -8.96 9.61
N LEU A 288 -12.77 -9.75 10.54
CA LEU A 288 -12.38 -11.14 10.27
C LEU A 288 -13.59 -12.03 9.95
N ASP A 289 -14.78 -11.67 10.38
CA ASP A 289 -15.99 -12.47 10.20
C ASP A 289 -16.93 -11.94 9.12
N GLN A 290 -16.49 -10.92 8.33
CA GLN A 290 -17.40 -10.29 7.38
C GLN A 290 -17.74 -11.19 6.18
N ASP A 291 -16.85 -12.10 5.80
CA ASP A 291 -17.10 -13.08 4.74
C ASP A 291 -16.17 -14.32 4.91
N GLU A 292 -16.36 -15.32 4.06
CA GLU A 292 -15.66 -16.60 4.18
C GLU A 292 -14.14 -16.48 4.04
N GLY A 293 -13.68 -15.58 3.16
CA GLY A 293 -12.25 -15.40 2.89
C GLY A 293 -11.54 -14.47 3.87
N ALA A 294 -12.29 -13.68 4.67
CA ALA A 294 -11.69 -12.64 5.50
C ALA A 294 -10.68 -13.15 6.53
N ARG A 295 -10.87 -14.39 7.02
CA ARG A 295 -9.96 -15.01 7.99
C ARG A 295 -8.73 -15.66 7.35
N ASN A 296 -8.66 -15.74 6.03
CA ASN A 296 -7.51 -16.34 5.35
C ASN A 296 -6.44 -15.29 5.08
N MET A 297 -5.17 -15.73 5.12
CA MET A 297 -4.07 -14.87 4.72
C MET A 297 -4.07 -14.76 3.18
N GLY A 298 -4.22 -13.55 2.66
CA GLY A 298 -4.21 -13.28 1.22
C GLY A 298 -2.86 -12.82 0.70
N GLU A 299 -2.01 -12.32 1.62
CA GLU A 299 -0.71 -11.77 1.24
C GLU A 299 0.30 -11.95 2.36
N ILE A 300 1.56 -12.19 1.98
CA ILE A 300 2.72 -12.12 2.87
C ILE A 300 3.80 -11.27 2.16
N ALA A 301 4.37 -10.31 2.89
CA ALA A 301 5.28 -9.34 2.30
C ALA A 301 6.43 -8.97 3.24
N ILE A 302 7.52 -8.48 2.67
CA ILE A 302 8.69 -8.00 3.42
C ILE A 302 8.94 -6.55 3.03
N GLY A 303 8.94 -5.64 4.01
CA GLY A 303 9.24 -4.23 3.80
C GLY A 303 10.72 -4.01 3.51
N THR A 304 11.02 -3.22 2.50
CA THR A 304 12.39 -3.01 1.99
C THR A 304 12.79 -1.55 1.94
N ASN A 305 11.92 -0.60 2.29
CA ASN A 305 12.25 0.83 2.25
C ASN A 305 12.87 1.28 3.58
N TYR A 306 14.20 1.27 3.63
CA TYR A 306 14.96 1.63 4.83
C TYR A 306 14.99 3.15 5.09
N SER A 307 14.42 3.95 4.19
CA SER A 307 14.22 5.38 4.44
C SER A 307 12.98 5.64 5.33
N ILE A 308 12.05 4.67 5.39
CA ILE A 308 10.87 4.76 6.25
C ILE A 308 11.24 4.13 7.60
N LYS A 309 11.38 4.97 8.63
CA LYS A 309 11.88 4.52 9.94
C LYS A 309 10.79 4.47 11.02
N GLU A 310 9.67 5.15 10.79
CA GLU A 310 8.61 5.34 11.78
C GLU A 310 7.26 4.95 11.20
N PHE A 311 6.38 4.49 12.07
CA PHE A 311 4.99 4.15 11.73
C PHE A 311 4.19 5.46 11.59
N SER A 312 3.42 5.59 10.53
CA SER A 312 2.73 6.83 10.17
C SER A 312 1.20 6.75 10.24
N LYS A 313 0.66 5.56 10.47
CA LYS A 313 -0.78 5.26 10.39
C LYS A 313 -1.32 5.42 8.97
N ASN A 314 -0.44 5.35 7.98
CA ASN A 314 -0.79 5.40 6.57
C ASN A 314 -0.18 4.20 5.86
N THR A 315 -1.02 3.33 5.35
CA THR A 315 -0.64 2.06 4.72
C THR A 315 0.40 2.26 3.61
N LEU A 316 0.28 3.35 2.82
CA LEU A 316 1.26 3.64 1.76
C LEU A 316 2.71 3.57 2.25
N PHE A 317 2.96 3.97 3.50
CA PHE A 317 4.31 3.97 4.08
C PHE A 317 4.54 2.78 4.99
N ASP A 318 3.55 2.42 5.79
CA ASP A 318 3.76 1.53 6.94
C ASP A 318 4.07 0.10 6.53
N GLU A 319 3.47 -0.38 5.44
CA GLU A 319 3.74 -1.72 4.91
C GLU A 319 5.12 -1.81 4.25
N LYS A 320 5.73 -0.67 3.91
CA LYS A 320 7.02 -0.61 3.22
C LYS A 320 8.22 -0.49 4.17
N ILE A 321 8.00 -0.30 5.48
CA ILE A 321 9.09 -0.05 6.45
C ILE A 321 10.17 -1.12 6.35
N GLY A 322 11.41 -0.72 6.06
CA GLY A 322 12.55 -1.64 6.00
C GLY A 322 12.78 -2.35 7.32
N GLY A 323 12.88 -3.68 7.28
CA GLY A 323 13.07 -4.47 8.50
C GLY A 323 11.78 -4.95 9.15
N THR A 324 10.66 -4.87 8.44
CA THR A 324 9.37 -5.43 8.88
C THR A 324 8.90 -6.50 7.91
N PHE A 325 7.89 -7.24 8.33
CA PHE A 325 7.04 -7.97 7.39
C PHE A 325 5.59 -7.57 7.66
N HIS A 326 4.75 -7.73 6.66
CA HIS A 326 3.31 -7.62 6.90
C HIS A 326 2.59 -8.82 6.30
N ALA A 327 1.42 -9.08 6.82
CA ALA A 327 0.55 -10.11 6.31
C ALA A 327 -0.86 -9.54 6.23
N ALA A 328 -1.50 -9.70 5.07
CA ALA A 328 -2.87 -9.25 4.90
C ALA A 328 -3.85 -10.39 5.16
N CYS A 329 -4.87 -10.10 5.95
CA CYS A 329 -6.05 -10.96 6.04
C CYS A 329 -7.03 -10.57 4.94
N GLY A 330 -7.61 -11.57 4.27
CA GLY A 330 -8.63 -11.36 3.25
C GLY A 330 -8.11 -11.56 1.83
N MET A 331 -8.58 -10.72 0.93
CA MET A 331 -8.30 -10.81 -0.51
C MET A 331 -6.81 -10.85 -0.81
N GLY A 332 -6.41 -11.75 -1.68
CA GLY A 332 -5.06 -11.73 -2.25
C GLY A 332 -5.12 -11.40 -3.74
N TYR A 333 -4.01 -10.96 -4.27
CA TYR A 333 -3.92 -10.57 -5.69
C TYR A 333 -3.64 -11.81 -6.55
N PRO A 334 -4.49 -12.09 -7.57
CA PRO A 334 -4.28 -13.27 -8.43
C PRO A 334 -2.90 -13.32 -9.08
N GLU A 335 -2.33 -12.18 -9.47
CA GLU A 335 -0.99 -12.10 -10.07
C GLU A 335 0.12 -12.53 -9.11
N SER A 336 -0.13 -12.52 -7.80
CA SER A 336 0.83 -13.00 -6.79
C SER A 336 0.67 -14.50 -6.50
N GLY A 337 -0.26 -15.16 -7.18
CA GLY A 337 -0.56 -16.59 -6.97
C GLY A 337 -1.57 -16.85 -5.87
N SER A 338 -2.21 -15.80 -5.34
CA SER A 338 -3.27 -15.98 -4.36
C SER A 338 -4.59 -16.36 -5.04
N THR A 339 -5.36 -17.21 -4.38
CA THR A 339 -6.70 -17.57 -4.84
C THR A 339 -7.77 -17.14 -3.82
N ASN A 340 -7.39 -16.43 -2.77
CA ASN A 340 -8.33 -16.04 -1.72
C ASN A 340 -9.15 -14.82 -2.14
N GLU A 341 -10.46 -14.95 -2.11
CA GLU A 341 -11.40 -13.89 -2.41
C GLU A 341 -12.06 -13.40 -1.12
N SER A 342 -12.17 -12.08 -0.96
CA SER A 342 -12.80 -11.45 0.21
C SER A 342 -13.09 -9.99 -0.12
N ALA A 343 -14.01 -9.39 0.59
CA ALA A 343 -14.21 -7.94 0.57
C ALA A 343 -13.20 -7.21 1.49
N LEU A 344 -12.51 -7.97 2.36
CA LEU A 344 -11.44 -7.46 3.22
C LEU A 344 -10.10 -7.57 2.48
N HIS A 345 -9.23 -6.59 2.65
CA HIS A 345 -7.78 -6.70 2.45
C HIS A 345 -7.19 -5.79 3.53
N TRP A 346 -6.57 -6.39 4.52
CA TRP A 346 -6.12 -5.63 5.70
C TRP A 346 -4.69 -6.01 6.05
N ASP A 347 -3.76 -5.16 5.69
CA ASP A 347 -2.34 -5.29 5.99
C ASP A 347 -2.08 -4.95 7.46
N MET A 348 -1.34 -5.84 8.10
CA MET A 348 -0.91 -5.66 9.49
C MET A 348 0.59 -5.91 9.56
N VAL A 349 1.32 -5.06 10.31
CA VAL A 349 2.78 -4.99 10.25
C VAL A 349 3.43 -5.51 11.53
N CYS A 350 4.45 -6.34 11.36
CA CYS A 350 5.28 -6.88 12.45
C CYS A 350 6.73 -6.41 12.28
N ASP A 351 7.25 -5.72 13.29
CA ASP A 351 8.62 -5.17 13.30
C ASP A 351 9.62 -6.24 13.70
N LEU A 352 10.61 -6.52 12.85
CA LEU A 352 11.67 -7.50 13.08
C LEU A 352 13.01 -6.85 13.48
N ARG A 353 13.06 -5.53 13.62
CA ARG A 353 14.31 -4.79 13.85
C ARG A 353 14.96 -5.08 15.20
N GLN A 354 14.26 -5.73 16.12
CA GLN A 354 14.77 -6.06 17.45
C GLN A 354 14.66 -7.58 17.68
N GLY A 355 15.66 -8.33 17.23
CA GLY A 355 15.75 -9.76 17.48
C GLY A 355 14.92 -10.64 16.53
N GLY A 356 14.31 -10.03 15.51
CA GLY A 356 13.50 -10.81 14.57
C GLY A 356 14.34 -11.47 13.48
N THR A 357 13.81 -12.57 12.90
CA THR A 357 14.45 -13.28 11.80
C THR A 357 13.42 -13.75 10.78
N ILE A 358 13.88 -13.86 9.51
CA ILE A 358 13.13 -14.58 8.48
C ILE A 358 14.09 -15.65 7.92
N ALA A 359 13.61 -16.88 7.89
CA ALA A 359 14.33 -17.99 7.25
C ALA A 359 13.53 -18.48 6.04
N ALA A 360 14.24 -18.89 4.98
CA ALA A 360 13.65 -19.49 3.79
C ALA A 360 14.20 -20.92 3.68
N ASP A 361 13.30 -21.91 3.67
CA ASP A 361 13.66 -23.35 3.66
C ASP A 361 14.70 -23.69 4.74
N GLY A 362 14.58 -23.04 5.92
CA GLY A 362 15.44 -23.28 7.08
C GLY A 362 16.71 -22.42 7.14
N GLU A 363 17.04 -21.68 6.09
CA GLU A 363 18.20 -20.81 6.06
C GLU A 363 17.79 -19.35 6.37
N VAL A 364 18.38 -18.76 7.43
CA VAL A 364 18.10 -17.38 7.81
C VAL A 364 18.74 -16.46 6.77
N PHE A 365 17.94 -15.59 6.16
CA PHE A 365 18.40 -14.61 5.19
C PHE A 365 18.16 -13.15 5.62
N HIS A 366 17.35 -12.98 6.68
CA HIS A 366 17.03 -11.64 7.21
C HIS A 366 17.07 -11.73 8.74
N LYS A 367 17.76 -10.81 9.38
CA LYS A 367 17.96 -10.81 10.83
C LYS A 367 18.07 -9.39 11.38
N ASP A 368 17.41 -9.16 12.51
CA ASP A 368 17.41 -7.85 13.21
C ASP A 368 17.03 -6.71 12.25
N GLY A 369 16.05 -6.97 11.39
CA GLY A 369 15.53 -6.00 10.43
C GLY A 369 16.41 -5.78 9.20
N LYS A 370 17.43 -6.63 8.96
CA LYS A 370 18.35 -6.45 7.81
C LYS A 370 18.52 -7.73 7.02
N PHE A 371 18.58 -7.59 5.72
CA PHE A 371 18.98 -8.68 4.83
C PHE A 371 20.46 -8.99 5.06
N LEU A 372 20.83 -10.28 5.03
CA LEU A 372 22.20 -10.72 5.26
C LEU A 372 23.07 -10.64 3.99
N ASN A 373 22.46 -10.65 2.82
CA ASN A 373 23.17 -10.50 1.56
C ASN A 373 23.42 -9.00 1.28
N ARG A 374 24.69 -8.64 1.03
CA ARG A 374 25.13 -7.26 0.85
C ARG A 374 24.55 -6.56 -0.39
N ASP A 375 24.16 -7.34 -1.38
CA ASP A 375 23.60 -6.77 -2.63
C ASP A 375 22.10 -6.46 -2.52
N TRP A 376 21.47 -6.83 -1.40
CA TRP A 376 20.04 -6.65 -1.16
C TRP A 376 19.73 -5.32 -0.46
N PRO A 377 18.47 -4.88 -0.43
CA PRO A 377 18.11 -3.58 0.16
C PRO A 377 18.60 -3.38 1.60
N GLY A 378 18.92 -2.13 1.95
CA GLY A 378 19.31 -1.75 3.32
C GLY A 378 20.77 -2.02 3.67
N ASN A 379 21.60 -2.35 2.71
CA ASN A 379 23.02 -2.64 2.92
C ASN A 379 23.93 -1.68 2.16
N ASP A 380 23.55 -0.39 2.05
CA ASP A 380 24.31 0.67 1.38
C ASP A 380 25.50 1.16 2.21
#